data_c7578a682dabf8665105b30272329130
#
_entry.id   c7578a682dabf8665105b30272329130
#
_cell.length_a   1.000
_cell.length_b   1.000
_cell.length_c   1.000
_cell.angle_alpha   90.00
_cell.angle_beta   90.00
_cell.angle_gamma   90.00
#
_symmetry.space_group_name_H-M   'P 1'
#
loop_
_entity.id
_entity.type
_entity.pdbx_description
1 polymer ?
#
loop_
_entity_poly.entity_id
_entity_poly.type
_entity_poly.pdbx_seq_one_letter_code
_entity_poly.pdbx_strand_id
1 'polypeptide(L)'
;MKNINPSQTAAWQALQTHFDAMKEVQISELFAQDSDRFAHFSATFDDQMLVDYSKNRITAETMEKLHALARETDLSTAIHSMFAGEKINRTEDRAVLHVALRNRSNTPILVDGKDVMPEVNAVLAKMKDFSERVIGGEWKGYTGKTITDVVNIGIGGSDLGPFMVTEALKPYKNHLNMHFVSNVDGTHIAETLKPLNPETTLFLVASKTFTTQETMTNAHSARDWFLKTAQDEKHVAKHFAALSTNAKAVGEFGIDTNNMFEFWDWVGGRYSLWSAIGLSIILSLGFDNFEKLLSGAHAMDKHFASAPAEKNLPVLLALIGIWYNNFFGAETEAILPYDQYMHRFAAYFQQGNMESNGKSADRNGNPVDYQTGPIIWGEPGTNGQHAFYQLIHQGTKLIPCDFIAPAVSHNPLSDHHSKLLSNFFAQTEALAFGKSREVVEAEFAAAGKSAKDVEHVAPFKVFEGNRPTNSILLREITPYSLGALIALYEHKIFTQGAILNIFTFDQWGVELGKQLANRILPELENDSTIDSHDSSTNGLINRFKAWRN
;
A
#
# COMPACT_ATOMS: atom_id res chain seq x y z
N MET A 1 17.02 -17.59 6.11
CA MET A 1 16.94 -17.23 4.66
C MET A 1 18.32 -17.32 4.03
N LYS A 2 18.48 -18.03 2.90
CA LYS A 2 19.74 -18.11 2.14
C LYS A 2 19.93 -16.84 1.30
N ASN A 3 21.19 -16.49 1.04
CA ASN A 3 21.55 -15.37 0.15
C ASN A 3 21.89 -15.96 -1.23
N ILE A 4 20.90 -16.02 -2.11
CA ILE A 4 21.01 -16.57 -3.44
C ILE A 4 20.77 -15.46 -4.45
N ASN A 5 21.75 -15.14 -5.28
CA ASN A 5 21.56 -14.21 -6.39
C ASN A 5 20.63 -14.87 -7.44
N PRO A 6 19.42 -14.32 -7.68
CA PRO A 6 18.46 -14.94 -8.60
C PRO A 6 18.97 -15.01 -10.03
N SER A 7 19.75 -14.01 -10.51
CA SER A 7 20.25 -13.96 -11.88
C SER A 7 21.24 -15.10 -12.20
N GLN A 8 21.82 -15.71 -11.18
CA GLN A 8 22.78 -16.81 -11.31
C GLN A 8 22.13 -18.20 -11.19
N THR A 9 20.83 -18.28 -10.94
CA THR A 9 20.11 -19.55 -10.86
C THR A 9 19.86 -20.15 -12.23
N ALA A 10 19.76 -21.49 -12.31
CA ALA A 10 19.40 -22.19 -13.53
C ALA A 10 17.99 -21.79 -14.02
N ALA A 11 17.07 -21.60 -13.09
CA ALA A 11 15.71 -21.15 -13.39
C ALA A 11 15.67 -19.75 -14.03
N TRP A 12 16.49 -18.80 -13.57
CA TRP A 12 16.58 -17.48 -14.21
C TRP A 12 17.10 -17.55 -15.64
N GLN A 13 18.14 -18.34 -15.87
CA GLN A 13 18.69 -18.55 -17.22
C GLN A 13 17.67 -19.23 -18.15
N ALA A 14 16.90 -20.20 -17.61
CA ALA A 14 15.82 -20.82 -18.35
C ALA A 14 14.68 -19.84 -18.66
N LEU A 15 14.36 -18.91 -17.76
CA LEU A 15 13.40 -17.83 -17.99
C LEU A 15 13.89 -16.84 -19.03
N GLN A 16 15.18 -16.49 -19.02
CA GLN A 16 15.79 -15.62 -20.05
C GLN A 16 15.68 -16.24 -21.45
N THR A 17 15.97 -17.53 -21.56
CA THR A 17 15.81 -18.27 -22.83
C THR A 17 14.33 -18.36 -23.24
N HIS A 18 13.45 -18.62 -22.27
CA HIS A 18 12.00 -18.69 -22.51
C HIS A 18 11.42 -17.34 -22.94
N PHE A 19 11.93 -16.24 -22.40
CA PHE A 19 11.53 -14.88 -22.78
C PHE A 19 11.75 -14.63 -24.28
N ASP A 20 12.85 -15.11 -24.86
CA ASP A 20 13.10 -14.96 -26.29
C ASP A 20 12.03 -15.59 -27.16
N ALA A 21 11.40 -16.67 -26.70
CA ALA A 21 10.25 -17.29 -27.37
C ALA A 21 8.92 -16.55 -27.08
N MET A 22 8.80 -15.92 -25.89
CA MET A 22 7.55 -15.32 -25.42
C MET A 22 7.38 -13.84 -25.76
N LYS A 23 8.46 -13.11 -26.04
CA LYS A 23 8.44 -11.64 -26.20
C LYS A 23 7.53 -11.11 -27.30
N GLU A 24 7.29 -11.91 -28.34
CA GLU A 24 6.42 -11.55 -29.48
C GLU A 24 5.05 -12.23 -29.42
N VAL A 25 4.84 -13.17 -28.49
CA VAL A 25 3.58 -13.90 -28.37
C VAL A 25 2.44 -12.95 -28.00
N GLN A 26 1.32 -13.08 -28.71
CA GLN A 26 0.14 -12.26 -28.49
C GLN A 26 -0.80 -12.95 -27.49
N ILE A 27 -1.38 -12.15 -26.57
CA ILE A 27 -2.40 -12.67 -25.63
C ILE A 27 -3.59 -13.27 -26.40
N SER A 28 -3.98 -12.67 -27.53
CA SER A 28 -5.03 -13.19 -28.40
C SER A 28 -4.75 -14.59 -28.93
N GLU A 29 -3.50 -14.89 -29.29
CA GLU A 29 -3.09 -16.21 -29.73
C GLU A 29 -3.16 -17.24 -28.60
N LEU A 30 -2.79 -16.84 -27.37
CA LEU A 30 -2.88 -17.71 -26.21
C LEU A 30 -4.34 -18.08 -25.88
N PHE A 31 -5.28 -17.16 -26.03
CA PHE A 31 -6.71 -17.45 -25.89
C PHE A 31 -7.25 -18.29 -27.06
N ALA A 32 -6.76 -18.11 -28.27
CA ALA A 32 -7.15 -18.93 -29.41
C ALA A 32 -6.68 -20.39 -29.28
N GLN A 33 -5.53 -20.61 -28.63
CA GLN A 33 -4.96 -21.95 -28.40
C GLN A 33 -5.58 -22.66 -27.18
N ASP A 34 -6.14 -21.93 -26.22
CA ASP A 34 -6.68 -22.45 -24.96
C ASP A 34 -8.03 -21.79 -24.64
N SER A 35 -9.13 -22.44 -25.02
CA SER A 35 -10.50 -21.98 -24.76
C SER A 35 -10.83 -21.92 -23.26
N ASP A 36 -10.15 -22.72 -22.44
CA ASP A 36 -10.35 -22.80 -21.00
C ASP A 36 -9.32 -21.98 -20.21
N ARG A 37 -8.63 -21.06 -20.90
CA ARG A 37 -7.54 -20.27 -20.35
C ARG A 37 -7.91 -19.53 -19.05
N PHE A 38 -9.13 -19.00 -18.95
CA PHE A 38 -9.62 -18.42 -17.70
C PHE A 38 -9.58 -19.43 -16.54
N ALA A 39 -10.05 -20.65 -16.76
CA ALA A 39 -10.05 -21.68 -15.72
C ALA A 39 -8.62 -22.11 -15.33
N HIS A 40 -7.69 -22.13 -16.30
CA HIS A 40 -6.29 -22.50 -16.06
C HIS A 40 -5.49 -21.40 -15.36
N PHE A 41 -5.84 -20.13 -15.57
CA PHE A 41 -5.10 -18.97 -15.05
C PHE A 41 -5.98 -18.05 -14.19
N SER A 42 -6.83 -18.64 -13.38
CA SER A 42 -7.56 -17.96 -12.31
C SER A 42 -7.58 -18.80 -11.04
N ALA A 43 -7.74 -18.13 -9.91
CA ALA A 43 -7.87 -18.79 -8.63
C ALA A 43 -8.77 -17.98 -7.70
N THR A 44 -9.48 -18.67 -6.80
CA THR A 44 -10.36 -18.06 -5.80
C THR A 44 -9.79 -18.18 -4.41
N PHE A 45 -10.08 -17.18 -3.58
CA PHE A 45 -9.78 -17.18 -2.17
C PHE A 45 -11.07 -17.02 -1.37
N ASP A 46 -11.39 -18.05 -0.56
CA ASP A 46 -12.44 -18.05 0.47
C ASP A 46 -13.83 -17.59 -0.03
N ASP A 47 -14.15 -17.85 -1.30
CA ASP A 47 -15.35 -17.35 -1.99
C ASP A 47 -15.58 -15.83 -1.86
N GLN A 48 -14.55 -15.09 -1.52
CA GLN A 48 -14.57 -13.63 -1.34
C GLN A 48 -13.78 -12.88 -2.40
N MET A 49 -12.81 -13.55 -3.04
CA MET A 49 -11.91 -12.94 -4.01
C MET A 49 -11.61 -13.92 -5.15
N LEU A 50 -11.77 -13.47 -6.37
CA LEU A 50 -11.32 -14.15 -7.59
C LEU A 50 -10.17 -13.33 -8.19
N VAL A 51 -9.04 -14.00 -8.47
CA VAL A 51 -7.91 -13.42 -9.18
C VAL A 51 -7.81 -14.09 -10.54
N ASP A 52 -8.06 -13.34 -11.60
CA ASP A 52 -7.86 -13.75 -12.99
C ASP A 52 -6.56 -13.13 -13.51
N TYR A 53 -5.60 -13.98 -13.83
CA TYR A 53 -4.32 -13.60 -14.44
C TYR A 53 -4.14 -14.20 -15.84
N SER A 54 -5.26 -14.59 -16.47
CA SER A 54 -5.28 -15.19 -17.82
C SER A 54 -4.85 -14.20 -18.91
N LYS A 55 -5.08 -12.89 -18.72
CA LYS A 55 -4.70 -11.84 -19.66
C LYS A 55 -3.24 -11.39 -19.50
N ASN A 56 -2.32 -12.34 -19.31
CA ASN A 56 -0.88 -12.15 -19.24
C ASN A 56 -0.18 -12.92 -20.36
N ARG A 57 1.03 -12.49 -20.73
CA ARG A 57 1.91 -13.21 -21.67
C ARG A 57 2.62 -14.35 -20.94
N ILE A 58 1.86 -15.34 -20.53
CA ILE A 58 2.34 -16.52 -19.80
C ILE A 58 1.69 -17.77 -20.34
N THR A 59 2.42 -18.89 -20.23
CA THR A 59 1.93 -20.25 -20.50
C THR A 59 2.13 -21.10 -19.24
N ALA A 60 1.67 -22.35 -19.27
CA ALA A 60 1.98 -23.30 -18.19
C ALA A 60 3.51 -23.47 -18.01
N GLU A 61 4.27 -23.49 -19.11
CA GLU A 61 5.72 -23.55 -19.09
C GLU A 61 6.34 -22.31 -18.43
N THR A 62 5.81 -21.12 -18.72
CA THR A 62 6.25 -19.87 -18.05
C THR A 62 6.09 -19.99 -16.54
N MET A 63 4.93 -20.42 -16.10
CA MET A 63 4.63 -20.58 -14.67
C MET A 63 5.51 -21.64 -14.01
N GLU A 64 5.75 -22.78 -14.67
CA GLU A 64 6.65 -23.82 -14.17
C GLU A 64 8.06 -23.27 -13.91
N LYS A 65 8.61 -22.48 -14.87
CA LYS A 65 9.93 -21.86 -14.73
C LYS A 65 9.96 -20.79 -13.64
N LEU A 66 8.90 -19.99 -13.49
CA LEU A 66 8.77 -19.02 -12.42
C LEU A 66 8.67 -19.70 -11.04
N HIS A 67 7.96 -20.81 -10.94
CA HIS A 67 7.96 -21.64 -9.72
C HIS A 67 9.31 -22.30 -9.45
N ALA A 68 10.06 -22.69 -10.49
CA ALA A 68 11.42 -23.17 -10.32
C ALA A 68 12.33 -22.07 -9.73
N LEU A 69 12.21 -20.83 -10.20
CA LEU A 69 12.93 -19.68 -9.61
C LEU A 69 12.61 -19.52 -8.12
N ALA A 70 11.33 -19.58 -7.74
CA ALA A 70 10.91 -19.50 -6.35
C ALA A 70 11.52 -20.65 -5.49
N ARG A 71 11.61 -21.85 -6.03
CA ARG A 71 12.25 -23.00 -5.35
C ARG A 71 13.77 -22.81 -5.24
N GLU A 72 14.44 -22.41 -6.31
CA GLU A 72 15.91 -22.24 -6.32
C GLU A 72 16.35 -21.10 -5.40
N THR A 73 15.53 -20.04 -5.25
CA THR A 73 15.78 -18.92 -4.32
C THR A 73 15.32 -19.22 -2.88
N ASP A 74 14.85 -20.45 -2.60
CA ASP A 74 14.48 -20.92 -1.27
C ASP A 74 13.34 -20.12 -0.60
N LEU A 75 12.33 -19.73 -1.40
CA LEU A 75 11.18 -18.93 -0.94
C LEU A 75 10.46 -19.60 0.24
N SER A 76 10.32 -20.92 0.24
CA SER A 76 9.62 -21.64 1.32
C SER A 76 10.28 -21.44 2.68
N THR A 77 11.61 -21.47 2.74
CA THR A 77 12.36 -21.15 3.97
C THR A 77 12.17 -19.67 4.36
N ALA A 78 12.12 -18.76 3.41
CA ALA A 78 11.89 -17.35 3.69
C ALA A 78 10.52 -17.11 4.33
N ILE A 79 9.47 -17.75 3.79
CA ILE A 79 8.12 -17.71 4.36
C ILE A 79 8.13 -18.29 5.78
N HIS A 80 8.70 -19.48 5.96
CA HIS A 80 8.80 -20.10 7.28
C HIS A 80 9.51 -19.19 8.29
N SER A 81 10.67 -18.64 7.92
CA SER A 81 11.46 -17.75 8.80
C SER A 81 10.68 -16.53 9.27
N MET A 82 9.86 -15.93 8.39
CA MET A 82 9.01 -14.79 8.78
C MET A 82 7.98 -15.20 9.82
N PHE A 83 7.23 -16.28 9.57
CA PHE A 83 6.18 -16.75 10.49
C PHE A 83 6.73 -17.33 11.80
N ALA A 84 7.96 -17.85 11.79
CA ALA A 84 8.65 -18.36 12.98
C ALA A 84 9.22 -17.27 13.89
N GLY A 85 9.16 -15.98 13.47
CA GLY A 85 9.72 -14.88 14.26
C GLY A 85 11.24 -14.74 14.18
N GLU A 86 11.87 -15.34 13.15
CA GLU A 86 13.31 -15.15 12.94
C GLU A 86 13.61 -13.68 12.56
N LYS A 87 14.80 -13.21 12.95
CA LYS A 87 15.27 -11.84 12.64
C LYS A 87 15.66 -11.73 11.16
N ILE A 88 14.68 -11.71 10.28
CA ILE A 88 14.88 -11.62 8.83
C ILE A 88 15.24 -10.21 8.35
N ASN A 89 14.94 -9.17 9.13
CA ASN A 89 15.45 -7.81 8.91
C ASN A 89 16.82 -7.67 9.58
N ARG A 90 17.85 -8.20 8.94
CA ARG A 90 19.19 -8.32 9.53
C ARG A 90 19.92 -7.01 9.66
N THR A 91 19.64 -6.01 8.82
CA THR A 91 20.29 -4.69 8.87
C THR A 91 19.91 -3.92 10.11
N GLU A 92 18.77 -4.24 10.74
CA GLU A 92 18.31 -3.65 12.00
C GLU A 92 18.23 -4.68 13.16
N ASP A 93 18.65 -5.94 12.95
CA ASP A 93 18.57 -7.06 13.90
C ASP A 93 17.17 -7.30 14.48
N ARG A 94 16.14 -7.29 13.61
CA ARG A 94 14.73 -7.40 14.01
C ARG A 94 14.00 -8.54 13.33
N ALA A 95 13.06 -9.16 14.05
CA ALA A 95 12.01 -9.96 13.45
C ALA A 95 11.05 -9.06 12.63
N VAL A 96 10.21 -9.68 11.81
CA VAL A 96 9.18 -8.98 11.01
C VAL A 96 7.86 -9.70 11.24
N LEU A 97 7.03 -9.14 12.12
CA LEU A 97 5.87 -9.83 12.67
C LEU A 97 4.56 -9.05 12.59
N HIS A 98 4.35 -8.27 11.51
CA HIS A 98 3.02 -7.73 11.25
C HIS A 98 1.95 -8.84 11.18
N VAL A 99 2.32 -10.07 10.83
CA VAL A 99 1.44 -11.24 10.87
C VAL A 99 0.99 -11.61 12.29
N ALA A 100 1.79 -11.35 13.33
CA ALA A 100 1.41 -11.59 14.72
C ALA A 100 0.28 -10.65 15.19
N LEU A 101 0.27 -9.40 14.70
CA LEU A 101 -0.76 -8.41 15.04
C LEU A 101 -2.16 -8.84 14.63
N ARG A 102 -2.27 -9.66 13.59
CA ARG A 102 -3.52 -10.16 13.04
C ARG A 102 -3.73 -11.67 13.23
N ASN A 103 -2.88 -12.31 14.04
CA ASN A 103 -3.01 -13.73 14.35
C ASN A 103 -4.23 -13.98 15.25
N ARG A 104 -5.32 -14.48 14.64
CA ARG A 104 -6.57 -14.81 15.36
C ARG A 104 -6.62 -16.24 15.90
N SER A 105 -5.62 -17.08 15.55
CA SER A 105 -5.51 -18.44 16.11
C SER A 105 -4.91 -18.46 17.52
N ASN A 106 -4.27 -17.40 17.95
CA ASN A 106 -3.46 -17.31 19.17
C ASN A 106 -2.34 -18.37 19.27
N THR A 107 -1.94 -18.96 18.14
CA THR A 107 -0.76 -19.82 18.10
C THR A 107 0.45 -19.01 18.54
N PRO A 108 1.25 -19.48 19.51
CA PRO A 108 2.43 -18.77 19.98
C PRO A 108 3.40 -18.43 18.84
N ILE A 109 3.92 -17.21 18.86
CA ILE A 109 4.98 -16.73 17.95
C ILE A 109 6.14 -16.24 18.81
N LEU A 110 7.32 -16.83 18.62
CA LEU A 110 8.44 -16.57 19.50
C LEU A 110 9.44 -15.58 18.89
N VAL A 111 9.81 -14.55 19.65
CA VAL A 111 10.95 -13.68 19.37
C VAL A 111 11.92 -13.79 20.52
N ASP A 112 13.16 -14.19 20.25
CA ASP A 112 14.18 -14.43 21.26
C ASP A 112 13.68 -15.36 22.41
N GLY A 113 12.86 -16.34 22.07
CA GLY A 113 12.29 -17.32 22.99
C GLY A 113 11.08 -16.85 23.80
N LYS A 114 10.60 -15.62 23.61
CA LYS A 114 9.42 -15.04 24.27
C LYS A 114 8.22 -15.03 23.31
N ASP A 115 7.08 -15.55 23.76
CA ASP A 115 5.82 -15.45 23.01
C ASP A 115 5.32 -13.99 23.00
N VAL A 116 5.10 -13.44 21.80
CA VAL A 116 4.63 -12.06 21.62
C VAL A 116 3.11 -11.93 21.70
N MET A 117 2.36 -13.02 21.58
CA MET A 117 0.89 -12.98 21.49
C MET A 117 0.21 -12.43 22.74
N PRO A 118 0.63 -12.71 23.98
CA PRO A 118 0.03 -12.12 25.17
C PRO A 118 0.08 -10.59 25.17
N GLU A 119 1.21 -10.00 24.78
CA GLU A 119 1.35 -8.54 24.71
C GLU A 119 0.51 -7.94 23.58
N VAL A 120 0.49 -8.57 22.40
CA VAL A 120 -0.36 -8.18 21.26
C VAL A 120 -1.83 -8.13 21.68
N ASN A 121 -2.31 -9.18 22.33
CA ASN A 121 -3.69 -9.24 22.79
C ASN A 121 -4.01 -8.21 23.90
N ALA A 122 -3.05 -7.92 24.79
CA ALA A 122 -3.22 -6.92 25.83
C ALA A 122 -3.40 -5.50 25.24
N VAL A 123 -2.56 -5.15 24.23
CA VAL A 123 -2.71 -3.85 23.54
C VAL A 123 -4.02 -3.79 22.76
N LEU A 124 -4.40 -4.87 22.09
CA LEU A 124 -5.66 -4.95 21.35
C LEU A 124 -6.89 -4.79 22.28
N ALA A 125 -6.85 -5.42 23.46
CA ALA A 125 -7.91 -5.27 24.48
C ALA A 125 -7.97 -3.82 25.02
N LYS A 126 -6.81 -3.17 25.23
CA LYS A 126 -6.73 -1.76 25.64
C LYS A 126 -7.30 -0.82 24.57
N MET A 127 -7.01 -1.09 23.29
CA MET A 127 -7.58 -0.33 22.17
C MET A 127 -9.09 -0.49 22.09
N LYS A 128 -9.60 -1.71 22.34
CA LYS A 128 -11.03 -2.01 22.41
C LYS A 128 -11.71 -1.18 23.50
N ASP A 129 -11.26 -1.29 24.75
CA ASP A 129 -11.83 -0.56 25.88
C ASP A 129 -11.86 0.96 25.63
N PHE A 130 -10.73 1.52 25.18
CA PHE A 130 -10.65 2.95 24.90
C PHE A 130 -11.64 3.37 23.80
N SER A 131 -11.65 2.66 22.69
CA SER A 131 -12.53 2.99 21.56
C SER A 131 -14.01 2.84 21.90
N GLU A 132 -14.39 1.80 22.63
CA GLU A 132 -15.77 1.61 23.09
C GLU A 132 -16.23 2.76 23.99
N ARG A 133 -15.39 3.25 24.90
CA ARG A 133 -15.71 4.42 25.76
C ARG A 133 -15.82 5.71 24.94
N VAL A 134 -14.98 5.91 23.93
CA VAL A 134 -15.07 7.10 23.08
C VAL A 134 -16.33 7.04 22.21
N ILE A 135 -16.55 5.93 21.50
CA ILE A 135 -17.72 5.73 20.63
C ILE A 135 -19.02 5.74 21.45
N GLY A 136 -19.04 5.09 22.60
CA GLY A 136 -20.20 5.05 23.51
C GLY A 136 -20.47 6.39 24.21
N GLY A 137 -19.55 7.37 24.07
CA GLY A 137 -19.70 8.69 24.70
C GLY A 137 -19.45 8.71 26.20
N GLU A 138 -18.84 7.68 26.77
CA GLU A 138 -18.38 7.68 28.18
C GLU A 138 -17.11 8.53 28.33
N TRP A 139 -16.23 8.49 27.33
CA TRP A 139 -15.09 9.39 27.24
C TRP A 139 -15.57 10.80 26.89
N LYS A 140 -15.29 11.75 27.77
CA LYS A 140 -15.73 13.15 27.67
C LYS A 140 -14.53 14.08 27.49
N GLY A 141 -14.71 15.11 26.68
CA GLY A 141 -13.83 16.25 26.65
C GLY A 141 -13.82 17.01 28.00
N TYR A 142 -12.95 18.01 28.12
CA TYR A 142 -12.74 18.74 29.36
C TYR A 142 -13.99 19.50 29.85
N THR A 143 -14.90 19.84 28.95
CA THR A 143 -16.20 20.48 29.28
C THR A 143 -17.30 19.49 29.58
N GLY A 144 -17.05 18.18 29.55
CA GLY A 144 -18.04 17.13 29.70
C GLY A 144 -18.84 16.79 28.44
N LYS A 145 -18.53 17.41 27.29
CA LYS A 145 -19.13 17.08 25.98
C LYS A 145 -18.55 15.77 25.44
N THR A 146 -19.33 15.04 24.66
CA THR A 146 -18.85 13.84 23.92
C THR A 146 -17.92 14.23 22.78
N ILE A 147 -16.99 13.36 22.44
CA ILE A 147 -16.12 13.51 21.28
C ILE A 147 -16.95 13.30 20.00
N THR A 148 -16.75 14.16 19.02
CA THR A 148 -17.36 14.10 17.67
C THR A 148 -16.35 13.96 16.55
N ASP A 149 -15.15 14.45 16.79
CA ASP A 149 -14.09 14.51 15.80
C ASP A 149 -12.79 13.90 16.34
N VAL A 150 -12.13 13.10 15.52
CA VAL A 150 -10.84 12.48 15.83
C VAL A 150 -9.82 12.87 14.78
N VAL A 151 -8.70 13.45 15.18
CA VAL A 151 -7.60 13.85 14.31
C VAL A 151 -6.41 12.92 14.51
N ASN A 152 -6.08 12.12 13.51
CA ASN A 152 -4.87 11.31 13.50
C ASN A 152 -3.71 12.14 12.97
N ILE A 153 -2.71 12.39 13.80
CA ILE A 153 -1.49 13.12 13.44
C ILE A 153 -0.34 12.10 13.33
N GLY A 154 0.08 11.82 12.10
CA GLY A 154 1.13 10.84 11.81
C GLY A 154 1.57 10.94 10.36
N ILE A 155 2.72 10.40 9.99
CA ILE A 155 3.26 10.46 8.62
C ILE A 155 3.70 9.07 8.16
N GLY A 156 3.73 8.85 6.84
CA GLY A 156 4.11 7.57 6.25
C GLY A 156 3.19 6.43 6.69
N GLY A 157 3.73 5.38 7.29
CA GLY A 157 2.94 4.23 7.76
C GLY A 157 1.93 4.55 8.86
N SER A 158 2.14 5.64 9.62
CA SER A 158 1.21 6.11 10.65
C SER A 158 0.04 6.93 10.08
N ASP A 159 0.02 7.19 8.78
CA ASP A 159 -1.02 7.92 8.05
C ASP A 159 -1.65 7.07 6.94
N LEU A 160 -0.83 6.61 5.98
CA LEU A 160 -1.30 6.03 4.72
C LEU A 160 -2.21 4.82 4.90
N GLY A 161 -1.83 3.87 5.78
CA GLY A 161 -2.62 2.68 6.05
C GLY A 161 -3.95 3.00 6.72
N PRO A 162 -3.96 3.68 7.88
CA PRO A 162 -5.17 4.12 8.54
C PRO A 162 -6.11 4.94 7.65
N PHE A 163 -5.58 5.92 6.92
CA PHE A 163 -6.37 6.75 6.00
C PHE A 163 -7.00 5.91 4.89
N MET A 164 -6.21 5.04 4.25
CA MET A 164 -6.71 4.16 3.19
C MET A 164 -7.85 3.25 3.68
N VAL A 165 -7.69 2.63 4.85
CA VAL A 165 -8.70 1.71 5.39
C VAL A 165 -9.97 2.46 5.80
N THR A 166 -9.87 3.63 6.43
CA THR A 166 -11.04 4.41 6.83
C THR A 166 -11.83 4.92 5.62
N GLU A 167 -11.16 5.30 4.54
CA GLU A 167 -11.83 5.66 3.29
C GLU A 167 -12.45 4.44 2.60
N ALA A 168 -11.72 3.33 2.48
CA ALA A 168 -12.20 2.11 1.83
C ALA A 168 -13.42 1.50 2.55
N LEU A 169 -13.47 1.62 3.88
CA LEU A 169 -14.55 1.09 4.71
C LEU A 169 -15.52 2.16 5.23
N LYS A 170 -15.58 3.31 4.60
CA LYS A 170 -16.50 4.41 4.95
C LYS A 170 -17.98 4.00 5.08
N PRO A 171 -18.51 3.02 4.32
CA PRO A 171 -19.85 2.51 4.55
C PRO A 171 -20.08 1.90 5.95
N TYR A 172 -19.03 1.48 6.63
CA TYR A 172 -19.07 0.88 7.97
C TYR A 172 -18.79 1.87 9.11
N LYS A 173 -18.54 3.16 8.78
CA LYS A 173 -18.21 4.18 9.79
C LYS A 173 -19.34 4.39 10.79
N ASN A 174 -18.97 4.68 12.04
CA ASN A 174 -19.88 5.17 13.06
C ASN A 174 -20.09 6.71 12.96
N HIS A 175 -20.54 7.35 14.04
CA HIS A 175 -20.83 8.78 14.08
C HIS A 175 -19.60 9.69 14.21
N LEU A 176 -18.41 9.16 14.53
CA LEU A 176 -17.20 9.96 14.66
C LEU A 176 -16.68 10.39 13.28
N ASN A 177 -16.24 11.65 13.18
CA ASN A 177 -15.59 12.17 11.99
C ASN A 177 -14.07 11.99 12.13
N MET A 178 -13.47 11.34 11.13
CA MET A 178 -12.04 11.11 11.12
C MET A 178 -11.33 12.13 10.23
N HIS A 179 -10.25 12.68 10.75
CA HIS A 179 -9.36 13.60 10.06
C HIS A 179 -7.92 13.08 10.12
N PHE A 180 -7.15 13.26 9.06
CA PHE A 180 -5.77 12.80 8.98
C PHE A 180 -4.86 13.98 8.65
N VAL A 181 -3.80 14.15 9.43
CA VAL A 181 -2.79 15.21 9.25
C VAL A 181 -1.41 14.57 9.22
N SER A 182 -0.72 14.70 8.10
CA SER A 182 0.59 14.09 7.88
C SER A 182 1.67 15.08 7.45
N ASN A 183 1.37 16.01 6.55
CA ASN A 183 2.36 16.92 6.01
C ASN A 183 2.75 18.00 7.03
N VAL A 184 4.05 18.34 7.09
CA VAL A 184 4.56 19.47 7.91
C VAL A 184 4.20 20.84 7.35
N ASP A 185 3.71 20.90 6.08
CA ASP A 185 3.12 22.13 5.55
C ASP A 185 1.96 22.58 6.46
N GLY A 186 2.12 23.75 7.05
CA GLY A 186 1.15 24.34 7.98
C GLY A 186 -0.28 24.44 7.42
N THR A 187 -0.45 24.46 6.10
CA THR A 187 -1.76 24.42 5.45
C THR A 187 -2.56 23.17 5.86
N HIS A 188 -1.90 22.01 5.95
CA HIS A 188 -2.59 20.75 6.26
C HIS A 188 -3.26 20.80 7.64
N ILE A 189 -2.51 21.14 8.69
CA ILE A 189 -3.05 21.23 10.05
C ILE A 189 -4.02 22.41 10.18
N ALA A 190 -3.71 23.58 9.60
CA ALA A 190 -4.55 24.76 9.70
C ALA A 190 -5.94 24.57 9.07
N GLU A 191 -6.02 24.02 7.85
CA GLU A 191 -7.29 23.75 7.18
C GLU A 191 -8.08 22.67 7.91
N THR A 192 -7.42 21.66 8.48
CA THR A 192 -8.07 20.63 9.27
C THR A 192 -8.70 21.19 10.54
N LEU A 193 -8.01 22.07 11.26
CA LEU A 193 -8.50 22.60 12.54
C LEU A 193 -9.60 23.64 12.39
N LYS A 194 -9.71 24.35 11.25
CA LYS A 194 -10.70 25.43 11.04
C LYS A 194 -12.14 25.06 11.38
N PRO A 195 -12.69 23.91 10.93
CA PRO A 195 -14.07 23.54 11.21
C PRO A 195 -14.26 22.87 12.58
N LEU A 196 -13.18 22.53 13.30
CA LEU A 196 -13.24 21.70 14.49
C LEU A 196 -13.52 22.52 15.75
N ASN A 197 -14.18 21.85 16.71
CA ASN A 197 -14.43 22.39 18.04
C ASN A 197 -13.45 21.78 19.06
N PRO A 198 -12.61 22.58 19.75
CA PRO A 198 -11.65 22.07 20.73
C PRO A 198 -12.31 21.25 21.87
N GLU A 199 -13.55 21.54 22.22
CA GLU A 199 -14.25 20.84 23.32
C GLU A 199 -14.67 19.40 22.96
N THR A 200 -14.71 19.06 21.65
CA THR A 200 -15.21 17.75 21.16
C THR A 200 -14.23 17.05 20.23
N THR A 201 -12.99 17.54 20.11
CA THR A 201 -11.96 16.95 19.26
C THR A 201 -10.98 16.12 20.09
N LEU A 202 -10.70 14.89 19.63
CA LEU A 202 -9.67 13.99 20.16
C LEU A 202 -8.52 13.91 19.16
N PHE A 203 -7.29 14.03 19.63
CA PHE A 203 -6.08 13.91 18.82
C PHE A 203 -5.35 12.58 19.11
N LEU A 204 -4.97 11.85 18.08
CA LEU A 204 -4.09 10.68 18.14
C LEU A 204 -2.71 11.09 17.60
N VAL A 205 -1.70 11.10 18.45
CA VAL A 205 -0.32 11.43 18.05
C VAL A 205 0.43 10.12 17.75
N ALA A 206 0.59 9.83 16.47
CA ALA A 206 1.11 8.55 15.98
C ALA A 206 2.60 8.68 15.59
N SER A 207 3.50 8.44 16.55
CA SER A 207 4.95 8.45 16.35
C SER A 207 5.62 7.43 17.27
N LYS A 208 6.27 6.41 16.70
CA LYS A 208 6.90 5.33 17.46
C LYS A 208 7.87 5.85 18.53
N THR A 209 8.75 6.75 18.15
CA THR A 209 9.76 7.36 19.03
C THR A 209 9.29 8.63 19.71
N PHE A 210 8.16 9.18 19.31
CA PHE A 210 7.63 10.49 19.70
C PHE A 210 8.62 11.65 19.41
N THR A 211 9.39 11.50 18.29
CA THR A 211 10.43 12.46 17.87
C THR A 211 10.38 12.80 16.38
N THR A 212 9.46 12.18 15.63
CA THR A 212 9.32 12.44 14.20
C THR A 212 8.95 13.91 13.98
N GLN A 213 9.79 14.66 13.27
CA GLN A 213 9.69 16.12 13.14
C GLN A 213 8.31 16.57 12.67
N GLU A 214 7.80 16.01 11.59
CA GLU A 214 6.50 16.37 11.00
C GLU A 214 5.35 16.13 11.98
N THR A 215 5.34 14.96 12.60
CA THR A 215 4.31 14.57 13.57
C THR A 215 4.34 15.47 14.79
N MET A 216 5.52 15.72 15.36
CA MET A 216 5.63 16.54 16.57
C MET A 216 5.33 18.01 16.30
N THR A 217 5.74 18.56 15.14
CA THR A 217 5.38 19.93 14.74
C THR A 217 3.86 20.10 14.64
N ASN A 218 3.17 19.17 13.96
CA ASN A 218 1.72 19.20 13.86
C ASN A 218 1.04 18.96 15.21
N ALA A 219 1.56 18.06 16.05
CA ALA A 219 1.02 17.79 17.38
C ALA A 219 1.12 19.01 18.30
N HIS A 220 2.26 19.72 18.30
CA HIS A 220 2.40 20.97 19.04
C HIS A 220 1.45 22.05 18.53
N SER A 221 1.31 22.21 17.21
CA SER A 221 0.34 23.15 16.62
C SER A 221 -1.10 22.84 17.04
N ALA A 222 -1.49 21.56 17.06
CA ALA A 222 -2.80 21.13 17.54
C ALA A 222 -2.98 21.39 19.04
N ARG A 223 -1.94 21.13 19.86
CA ARG A 223 -1.94 21.41 21.30
C ARG A 223 -2.09 22.90 21.58
N ASP A 224 -1.37 23.74 20.88
CA ASP A 224 -1.45 25.18 21.03
C ASP A 224 -2.83 25.72 20.63
N TRP A 225 -3.40 25.21 19.52
CA TRP A 225 -4.77 25.53 19.10
C TRP A 225 -5.79 25.11 20.17
N PHE A 226 -5.66 23.91 20.72
CA PHE A 226 -6.52 23.39 21.79
C PHE A 226 -6.44 24.26 23.05
N LEU A 227 -5.23 24.59 23.50
CA LEU A 227 -4.99 25.34 24.72
C LEU A 227 -5.43 26.81 24.65
N LYS A 228 -5.53 27.40 23.44
CA LYS A 228 -6.13 28.75 23.29
C LYS A 228 -7.57 28.80 23.85
N THR A 229 -8.30 27.68 23.79
CA THR A 229 -9.66 27.59 24.31
C THR A 229 -9.70 26.93 25.69
N ALA A 230 -9.00 25.83 25.89
CA ALA A 230 -9.03 25.05 27.12
C ALA A 230 -8.29 25.72 28.30
N GLN A 231 -7.26 26.54 28.03
CA GLN A 231 -6.48 27.38 28.95
C GLN A 231 -5.78 26.66 30.14
N ASP A 232 -5.95 25.35 30.30
CA ASP A 232 -5.29 24.54 31.33
C ASP A 232 -4.67 23.28 30.70
N GLU A 233 -3.35 23.12 30.89
CA GLU A 233 -2.61 21.98 30.34
C GLU A 233 -3.10 20.61 30.84
N LYS A 234 -3.74 20.56 32.01
CA LYS A 234 -4.35 19.32 32.51
C LYS A 234 -5.43 18.76 31.60
N HIS A 235 -6.03 19.61 30.76
CA HIS A 235 -7.06 19.21 29.82
C HIS A 235 -6.51 18.42 28.63
N VAL A 236 -5.21 18.50 28.34
CA VAL A 236 -4.53 17.71 27.28
C VAL A 236 -4.78 16.22 27.48
N ALA A 237 -4.72 15.72 28.72
CA ALA A 237 -4.96 14.31 29.04
C ALA A 237 -6.34 13.77 28.59
N LYS A 238 -7.33 14.65 28.37
CA LYS A 238 -8.68 14.28 27.91
C LYS A 238 -8.87 14.36 26.40
N HIS A 239 -7.95 15.01 25.70
CA HIS A 239 -8.07 15.30 24.28
C HIS A 239 -6.93 14.77 23.42
N PHE A 240 -5.92 14.16 24.03
CA PHE A 240 -4.77 13.58 23.32
C PHE A 240 -4.50 12.15 23.80
N ALA A 241 -4.26 11.27 22.85
CA ALA A 241 -3.76 9.92 23.05
C ALA A 241 -2.51 9.72 22.20
N ALA A 242 -1.61 8.84 22.62
CA ALA A 242 -0.36 8.59 21.93
C ALA A 242 -0.27 7.15 21.40
N LEU A 243 0.18 6.99 20.17
CA LEU A 243 0.54 5.71 19.57
C LEU A 243 2.08 5.69 19.49
N SER A 244 2.70 5.19 20.56
CA SER A 244 4.15 5.39 20.78
C SER A 244 4.73 4.33 21.72
N THR A 245 6.07 4.25 21.74
CA THR A 245 6.84 3.44 22.71
C THR A 245 7.60 4.31 23.73
N ASN A 246 7.53 5.66 23.64
CA ASN A 246 8.30 6.60 24.44
C ASN A 246 7.42 7.25 25.51
N ALA A 247 7.16 6.53 26.61
CA ALA A 247 6.32 7.00 27.71
C ALA A 247 6.83 8.33 28.34
N LYS A 248 8.15 8.55 28.38
CA LYS A 248 8.72 9.78 28.94
C LYS A 248 8.31 10.99 28.10
N ALA A 249 8.57 10.97 26.81
CA ALA A 249 8.24 12.08 25.91
C ALA A 249 6.73 12.32 25.81
N VAL A 250 5.93 11.25 25.86
CA VAL A 250 4.45 11.30 25.88
C VAL A 250 3.96 12.03 27.14
N GLY A 251 4.51 11.71 28.32
CA GLY A 251 4.19 12.40 29.57
C GLY A 251 4.63 13.86 29.59
N GLU A 252 5.83 14.17 29.06
CA GLU A 252 6.33 15.55 28.93
C GLU A 252 5.46 16.42 28.00
N PHE A 253 4.82 15.83 27.00
CA PHE A 253 3.85 16.50 26.12
C PHE A 253 2.54 16.85 26.85
N GLY A 254 2.23 16.18 27.96
CA GLY A 254 1.00 16.34 28.74
C GLY A 254 -0.06 15.26 28.48
N ILE A 255 0.25 14.22 27.72
CA ILE A 255 -0.63 13.08 27.50
C ILE A 255 -0.53 12.14 28.71
N ASP A 256 -1.67 11.69 29.23
CA ASP A 256 -1.72 10.63 30.24
C ASP A 256 -1.18 9.33 29.62
N THR A 257 -0.14 8.75 30.20
CA THR A 257 0.47 7.52 29.70
C THR A 257 -0.47 6.31 29.77
N ASN A 258 -1.57 6.36 30.52
CA ASN A 258 -2.63 5.38 30.43
C ASN A 258 -3.35 5.41 29.06
N ASN A 259 -3.28 6.53 28.34
CA ASN A 259 -3.78 6.73 26.99
C ASN A 259 -2.68 6.60 25.93
N MET A 260 -1.58 5.93 26.26
CA MET A 260 -0.51 5.56 25.32
C MET A 260 -0.70 4.10 24.92
N PHE A 261 -0.66 3.84 23.62
CA PHE A 261 -0.81 2.52 23.00
C PHE A 261 0.51 2.13 22.35
N GLU A 262 1.08 1.03 22.80
CA GLU A 262 2.40 0.58 22.40
C GLU A 262 2.32 -0.35 21.19
N PHE A 263 3.43 -0.43 20.47
CA PHE A 263 3.72 -1.45 19.47
C PHE A 263 5.22 -1.70 19.44
N TRP A 264 5.67 -2.74 18.74
CA TRP A 264 6.99 -3.31 18.94
C TRP A 264 7.95 -2.91 17.81
N ASP A 265 9.25 -3.14 18.02
CA ASP A 265 10.31 -2.87 17.04
C ASP A 265 10.24 -3.78 15.81
N TRP A 266 9.67 -4.98 15.97
CA TRP A 266 9.39 -5.91 14.88
C TRP A 266 8.17 -5.52 14.01
N VAL A 267 7.55 -4.39 14.26
CA VAL A 267 6.52 -3.78 13.41
C VAL A 267 7.14 -2.70 12.55
N GLY A 268 7.26 -2.94 11.26
CA GLY A 268 7.66 -1.92 10.27
C GLY A 268 6.57 -0.86 10.09
N GLY A 269 6.97 0.41 9.88
CA GLY A 269 6.03 1.53 9.74
C GLY A 269 4.95 1.30 8.68
N ARG A 270 5.34 0.91 7.45
CA ARG A 270 4.41 0.65 6.33
C ARG A 270 3.55 -0.61 6.46
N TYR A 271 3.82 -1.43 7.49
CA TYR A 271 3.04 -2.63 7.86
C TYR A 271 2.31 -2.46 9.19
N SER A 272 2.23 -1.24 9.74
CA SER A 272 1.79 -1.00 11.12
C SER A 272 0.28 -0.81 11.29
N LEU A 273 -0.51 -0.73 10.23
CA LEU A 273 -1.96 -0.49 10.33
C LEU A 273 -2.70 -1.51 11.22
N TRP A 274 -2.13 -2.71 11.37
CA TRP A 274 -2.64 -3.81 12.19
C TRP A 274 -2.35 -3.66 13.69
N SER A 275 -1.43 -2.74 14.05
CA SER A 275 -0.98 -2.46 15.42
C SER A 275 -1.82 -1.38 16.10
N ALA A 276 -1.29 -0.81 17.19
CA ALA A 276 -1.84 0.39 17.82
C ALA A 276 -2.07 1.56 16.85
N ILE A 277 -1.31 1.63 15.76
CA ILE A 277 -1.51 2.61 14.67
C ILE A 277 -2.92 2.51 14.07
N GLY A 278 -3.55 1.35 14.12
CA GLY A 278 -4.94 1.14 13.70
C GLY A 278 -6.01 1.66 14.68
N LEU A 279 -5.66 2.34 15.77
CA LEU A 279 -6.64 2.89 16.70
C LEU A 279 -7.61 3.87 16.02
N SER A 280 -7.13 4.66 15.07
CA SER A 280 -7.99 5.54 14.26
C SER A 280 -9.01 4.76 13.41
N ILE A 281 -8.61 3.58 12.91
CA ILE A 281 -9.52 2.66 12.20
C ILE A 281 -10.60 2.15 13.15
N ILE A 282 -10.24 1.71 14.36
CA ILE A 282 -11.20 1.23 15.36
C ILE A 282 -12.17 2.34 15.76
N LEU A 283 -11.68 3.56 15.99
CA LEU A 283 -12.52 4.71 16.31
C LEU A 283 -13.50 5.06 15.18
N SER A 284 -13.11 4.84 13.93
CA SER A 284 -13.97 5.05 12.77
C SER A 284 -15.04 3.96 12.61
N LEU A 285 -14.63 2.69 12.69
CA LEU A 285 -15.43 1.54 12.25
C LEU A 285 -16.06 0.75 13.41
N GLY A 286 -15.59 0.94 14.63
CA GLY A 286 -15.84 0.06 15.77
C GLY A 286 -14.92 -1.17 15.79
N PHE A 287 -14.74 -1.73 16.98
CA PHE A 287 -13.81 -2.83 17.22
C PHE A 287 -14.17 -4.10 16.42
N ASP A 288 -15.43 -4.46 16.34
CA ASP A 288 -15.88 -5.67 15.63
C ASP A 288 -15.52 -5.66 14.15
N ASN A 289 -15.57 -4.51 13.49
CA ASN A 289 -15.17 -4.36 12.10
C ASN A 289 -13.64 -4.40 11.94
N PHE A 290 -12.90 -3.84 12.89
CA PHE A 290 -11.44 -3.99 12.91
C PHE A 290 -11.02 -5.45 13.12
N GLU A 291 -11.70 -6.20 13.99
CA GLU A 291 -11.45 -7.63 14.19
C GLU A 291 -11.74 -8.46 12.93
N LYS A 292 -12.77 -8.10 12.16
CA LYS A 292 -13.04 -8.71 10.84
C LYS A 292 -11.93 -8.38 9.84
N LEU A 293 -11.40 -7.16 9.86
CA LEU A 293 -10.25 -6.77 9.04
C LEU A 293 -9.02 -7.62 9.37
N LEU A 294 -8.70 -7.78 10.66
CA LEU A 294 -7.63 -8.67 11.13
C LEU A 294 -7.88 -10.13 10.70
N SER A 295 -9.13 -10.59 10.79
CA SER A 295 -9.50 -11.98 10.45
C SER A 295 -9.33 -12.28 8.96
N GLY A 296 -9.70 -11.36 8.08
CA GLY A 296 -9.47 -11.50 6.64
C GLY A 296 -7.98 -11.56 6.30
N ALA A 297 -7.19 -10.68 6.91
CA ALA A 297 -5.74 -10.69 6.73
C ALA A 297 -5.10 -11.98 7.28
N HIS A 298 -5.55 -12.46 8.44
CA HIS A 298 -5.09 -13.73 9.00
C HIS A 298 -5.45 -14.94 8.12
N ALA A 299 -6.61 -14.92 7.48
CA ALA A 299 -6.98 -15.97 6.53
C ALA A 299 -6.03 -16.00 5.32
N MET A 300 -5.65 -14.82 4.81
CA MET A 300 -4.65 -14.70 3.75
C MET A 300 -3.24 -15.10 4.24
N ASP A 301 -2.86 -14.82 5.49
CA ASP A 301 -1.61 -15.31 6.10
C ASP A 301 -1.54 -16.84 6.07
N LYS A 302 -2.63 -17.51 6.48
CA LYS A 302 -2.71 -18.98 6.43
C LYS A 302 -2.63 -19.50 5.01
N HIS A 303 -3.31 -18.86 4.06
CA HIS A 303 -3.21 -19.21 2.65
C HIS A 303 -1.76 -19.07 2.15
N PHE A 304 -1.11 -17.97 2.43
CA PHE A 304 0.29 -17.73 2.04
C PHE A 304 1.26 -18.74 2.65
N ALA A 305 1.09 -19.08 3.91
CA ALA A 305 1.96 -20.00 4.62
C ALA A 305 1.79 -21.48 4.21
N SER A 306 0.60 -21.88 3.72
CA SER A 306 0.26 -23.31 3.57
C SER A 306 -0.23 -23.73 2.19
N ALA A 307 -0.66 -22.80 1.33
CA ALA A 307 -1.12 -23.16 0.00
C ALA A 307 0.05 -23.65 -0.88
N PRO A 308 -0.16 -24.65 -1.74
CA PRO A 308 0.82 -25.00 -2.77
C PRO A 308 1.18 -23.79 -3.63
N ALA A 309 2.45 -23.66 -4.03
CA ALA A 309 2.95 -22.49 -4.75
C ALA A 309 2.11 -22.17 -6.00
N GLU A 310 1.61 -23.18 -6.68
CA GLU A 310 0.78 -23.08 -7.91
C GLU A 310 -0.64 -22.54 -7.65
N LYS A 311 -1.05 -22.45 -6.39
CA LYS A 311 -2.35 -21.91 -5.94
C LYS A 311 -2.22 -20.76 -4.96
N ASN A 312 -0.99 -20.41 -4.61
CA ASN A 312 -0.68 -19.38 -3.62
C ASN A 312 -0.76 -17.99 -4.29
N LEU A 313 -1.88 -17.29 -4.09
CA LEU A 313 -2.17 -16.04 -4.78
C LEU A 313 -1.08 -14.97 -4.65
N PRO A 314 -0.56 -14.66 -3.44
CA PRO A 314 0.57 -13.75 -3.30
C PRO A 314 1.81 -14.17 -4.11
N VAL A 315 2.13 -15.46 -4.12
CA VAL A 315 3.27 -16.02 -4.86
C VAL A 315 3.05 -15.89 -6.36
N LEU A 316 1.87 -16.26 -6.86
CA LEU A 316 1.50 -16.15 -8.28
C LEU A 316 1.67 -14.72 -8.79
N LEU A 317 1.07 -13.74 -8.10
CA LEU A 317 1.16 -12.33 -8.51
C LEU A 317 2.58 -11.77 -8.39
N ALA A 318 3.35 -12.20 -7.37
CA ALA A 318 4.75 -11.82 -7.23
C ALA A 318 5.61 -12.32 -8.39
N LEU A 319 5.44 -13.58 -8.79
CA LEU A 319 6.17 -14.21 -9.89
C LEU A 319 5.83 -13.56 -11.23
N ILE A 320 4.56 -13.25 -11.49
CA ILE A 320 4.12 -12.52 -12.68
C ILE A 320 4.74 -11.10 -12.69
N GLY A 321 4.77 -10.41 -11.54
CA GLY A 321 5.43 -9.11 -11.42
C GLY A 321 6.94 -9.18 -11.73
N ILE A 322 7.65 -10.19 -11.23
CA ILE A 322 9.07 -10.42 -11.54
C ILE A 322 9.26 -10.68 -13.03
N TRP A 323 8.37 -11.48 -13.65
CA TRP A 323 8.40 -11.77 -15.08
C TRP A 323 8.36 -10.51 -15.93
N TYR A 324 7.44 -9.60 -15.64
CA TYR A 324 7.35 -8.33 -16.38
C TYR A 324 8.46 -7.37 -16.06
N ASN A 325 8.82 -7.21 -14.80
CA ASN A 325 9.83 -6.24 -14.38
C ASN A 325 11.23 -6.61 -14.89
N ASN A 326 11.60 -7.90 -14.83
CA ASN A 326 12.96 -8.34 -15.14
C ASN A 326 13.18 -8.86 -16.56
N PHE A 327 12.16 -9.46 -17.19
CA PHE A 327 12.34 -10.04 -18.53
C PHE A 327 11.71 -9.16 -19.60
N PHE A 328 10.54 -8.58 -19.35
CA PHE A 328 9.94 -7.61 -20.28
C PHE A 328 10.41 -6.16 -20.05
N GLY A 329 11.16 -5.87 -19.02
CA GLY A 329 11.65 -4.54 -18.70
C GLY A 329 10.56 -3.53 -18.31
N ALA A 330 9.43 -3.99 -17.74
CA ALA A 330 8.39 -3.11 -17.24
C ALA A 330 8.86 -2.40 -15.98
N GLU A 331 9.05 -1.09 -16.06
CA GLU A 331 9.55 -0.27 -14.96
C GLU A 331 8.47 0.08 -13.93
N THR A 332 7.19 -0.03 -14.31
CA THR A 332 6.05 0.38 -13.47
C THR A 332 4.98 -0.69 -13.44
N GLU A 333 4.17 -0.67 -12.38
CA GLU A 333 2.96 -1.47 -12.24
C GLU A 333 1.82 -0.55 -11.77
N ALA A 334 0.68 -0.57 -12.46
CA ALA A 334 -0.47 0.24 -12.11
C ALA A 334 -1.48 -0.54 -11.29
N ILE A 335 -2.00 0.05 -10.21
CA ILE A 335 -3.10 -0.49 -9.40
C ILE A 335 -4.33 0.38 -9.64
N LEU A 336 -5.37 -0.19 -10.25
CA LEU A 336 -6.52 0.51 -10.80
C LEU A 336 -7.83 0.01 -10.15
N PRO A 337 -8.20 0.52 -8.96
CA PRO A 337 -9.43 0.13 -8.29
C PRO A 337 -10.66 0.77 -8.96
N TYR A 338 -11.62 -0.05 -9.38
CA TYR A 338 -12.93 0.39 -9.87
C TYR A 338 -13.93 0.48 -8.71
N ASP A 339 -13.56 1.29 -7.74
CA ASP A 339 -14.38 1.68 -6.60
C ASP A 339 -13.84 2.99 -6.00
N GLN A 340 -14.72 3.98 -5.81
CA GLN A 340 -14.32 5.30 -5.33
C GLN A 340 -13.78 5.27 -3.90
N TYR A 341 -14.29 4.40 -3.03
CA TYR A 341 -13.78 4.25 -1.67
C TYR A 341 -12.31 3.80 -1.62
N MET A 342 -11.85 3.10 -2.66
CA MET A 342 -10.46 2.62 -2.75
C MET A 342 -9.48 3.64 -3.35
N HIS A 343 -9.84 4.93 -3.46
CA HIS A 343 -8.99 5.96 -4.07
C HIS A 343 -7.61 6.13 -3.40
N ARG A 344 -7.44 5.69 -2.16
CA ARG A 344 -6.14 5.71 -1.45
C ARG A 344 -5.35 4.41 -1.55
N PHE A 345 -5.90 3.37 -2.17
CA PHE A 345 -5.30 2.03 -2.17
C PHE A 345 -3.95 2.00 -2.92
N ALA A 346 -3.88 2.56 -4.13
CA ALA A 346 -2.61 2.67 -4.86
C ALA A 346 -1.57 3.48 -4.09
N ALA A 347 -1.96 4.62 -3.50
CA ALA A 347 -1.06 5.47 -2.70
C ALA A 347 -0.50 4.76 -1.47
N TYR A 348 -1.28 3.91 -0.81
CA TYR A 348 -0.79 3.07 0.29
C TYR A 348 0.29 2.10 -0.18
N PHE A 349 0.07 1.42 -1.31
CA PHE A 349 1.04 0.46 -1.85
C PHE A 349 2.22 1.11 -2.59
N GLN A 350 2.18 2.42 -2.90
CA GLN A 350 3.40 3.16 -3.26
C GLN A 350 4.44 3.02 -2.16
N GLN A 351 4.09 3.35 -0.92
CA GLN A 351 5.01 3.12 0.20
C GLN A 351 5.25 1.63 0.42
N GLY A 352 4.19 0.82 0.45
CA GLY A 352 4.27 -0.62 0.71
C GLY A 352 5.30 -1.33 -0.18
N ASN A 353 5.30 -1.07 -1.48
CA ASN A 353 6.20 -1.71 -2.44
C ASN A 353 7.53 -0.95 -2.60
N MET A 354 7.46 0.36 -2.92
CA MET A 354 8.66 1.10 -3.34
C MET A 354 9.66 1.29 -2.20
N GLU A 355 9.20 1.51 -0.97
CA GLU A 355 10.08 1.56 0.20
C GLU A 355 10.62 0.17 0.58
N SER A 356 9.84 -0.89 0.33
CA SER A 356 10.26 -2.27 0.63
C SER A 356 11.27 -2.82 -0.38
N ASN A 357 10.96 -2.71 -1.67
CA ASN A 357 11.70 -3.39 -2.72
C ASN A 357 12.53 -2.45 -3.61
N GLY A 358 12.47 -1.14 -3.41
CA GLY A 358 13.32 -0.16 -4.09
C GLY A 358 14.74 -0.20 -3.52
N LYS A 359 15.49 -1.27 -3.79
CA LYS A 359 16.82 -1.53 -3.24
C LYS A 359 17.83 -1.74 -4.38
N SER A 360 19.05 -1.26 -4.19
CA SER A 360 20.18 -1.41 -5.13
C SER A 360 21.24 -2.39 -4.66
N ALA A 361 21.10 -2.96 -3.47
CA ALA A 361 22.02 -3.93 -2.90
C ALA A 361 21.30 -5.21 -2.50
N ASP A 362 21.96 -6.35 -2.75
CA ASP A 362 21.51 -7.65 -2.28
C ASP A 362 21.75 -7.85 -0.76
N ARG A 363 21.29 -8.98 -0.21
CA ARG A 363 21.46 -9.29 1.22
C ARG A 363 22.92 -9.51 1.66
N ASN A 364 23.88 -9.55 0.72
CA ASN A 364 25.31 -9.57 1.00
C ASN A 364 25.95 -8.17 0.90
N GLY A 365 25.17 -7.14 0.51
CA GLY A 365 25.66 -5.78 0.29
C GLY A 365 26.29 -5.55 -1.10
N ASN A 366 26.14 -6.49 -2.02
CA ASN A 366 26.63 -6.31 -3.39
C ASN A 366 25.59 -5.55 -4.23
N PRO A 367 26.03 -4.70 -5.19
CA PRO A 367 25.13 -4.15 -6.17
C PRO A 367 24.39 -5.25 -6.94
N VAL A 368 23.07 -5.08 -7.14
CA VAL A 368 22.27 -6.01 -7.93
C VAL A 368 22.44 -5.75 -9.42
N ASP A 369 22.34 -6.80 -10.23
CA ASP A 369 22.42 -6.78 -11.69
C ASP A 369 21.04 -7.03 -12.36
N TYR A 370 19.95 -6.89 -11.58
CA TYR A 370 18.56 -7.09 -11.96
C TYR A 370 17.67 -5.97 -11.38
N GLN A 371 16.43 -5.88 -11.86
CA GLN A 371 15.45 -4.94 -11.33
C GLN A 371 14.84 -5.46 -10.02
N THR A 372 14.59 -4.57 -9.06
CA THR A 372 14.07 -4.96 -7.73
C THR A 372 12.61 -4.59 -7.53
N GLY A 373 12.27 -3.32 -7.41
CA GLY A 373 10.91 -2.88 -7.17
C GLY A 373 10.39 -2.00 -8.31
N PRO A 374 9.21 -2.33 -8.90
CA PRO A 374 8.59 -1.45 -9.88
C PRO A 374 8.07 -0.16 -9.22
N ILE A 375 7.90 0.89 -10.02
CA ILE A 375 7.19 2.10 -9.61
C ILE A 375 5.70 1.78 -9.53
N ILE A 376 5.11 1.90 -8.35
CA ILE A 376 3.68 1.68 -8.13
C ILE A 376 2.93 3.01 -8.27
N TRP A 377 1.84 2.99 -9.03
CA TRP A 377 0.96 4.14 -9.21
C TRP A 377 -0.45 3.70 -9.59
N GLY A 378 -1.41 4.61 -9.59
CA GLY A 378 -2.76 4.33 -10.04
C GLY A 378 -3.79 5.28 -9.44
N GLU A 379 -4.95 5.25 -10.05
CA GLU A 379 -6.13 6.03 -9.69
C GLU A 379 -7.38 5.18 -9.89
N PRO A 380 -8.51 5.52 -9.23
CA PRO A 380 -9.75 4.81 -9.46
C PRO A 380 -10.24 4.88 -10.91
N GLY A 381 -10.74 3.76 -11.42
CA GLY A 381 -11.64 3.76 -12.57
C GLY A 381 -13.00 4.36 -12.16
N THR A 382 -13.67 5.13 -13.01
CA THR A 382 -13.33 5.42 -14.41
C THR A 382 -12.44 6.68 -14.58
N ASN A 383 -12.11 7.40 -13.50
CA ASN A 383 -11.33 8.64 -13.56
C ASN A 383 -9.99 8.44 -14.27
N GLY A 384 -9.26 7.37 -13.95
CA GLY A 384 -7.99 7.03 -14.60
C GLY A 384 -8.09 6.92 -16.12
N GLN A 385 -9.24 6.44 -16.66
CA GLN A 385 -9.48 6.33 -18.11
C GLN A 385 -9.42 7.70 -18.81
N HIS A 386 -9.79 8.76 -18.10
CA HIS A 386 -9.78 10.13 -18.61
C HIS A 386 -8.50 10.91 -18.26
N ALA A 387 -7.52 10.23 -17.62
CA ALA A 387 -6.27 10.85 -17.20
C ALA A 387 -5.05 10.27 -17.93
N PHE A 388 -4.87 8.94 -17.95
CA PHE A 388 -3.62 8.33 -18.41
C PHE A 388 -3.79 7.04 -19.24
N TYR A 389 -4.98 6.57 -19.52
CA TYR A 389 -5.18 5.34 -20.30
C TYR A 389 -4.71 5.46 -21.75
N GLN A 390 -4.61 6.66 -22.29
CA GLN A 390 -3.97 6.89 -23.59
C GLN A 390 -2.56 6.29 -23.61
N LEU A 391 -1.77 6.51 -22.54
CA LEU A 391 -0.43 5.96 -22.41
C LEU A 391 -0.46 4.41 -22.29
N ILE A 392 -1.38 3.87 -21.49
CA ILE A 392 -1.46 2.42 -21.26
C ILE A 392 -1.83 1.69 -22.56
N HIS A 393 -2.78 2.21 -23.34
CA HIS A 393 -3.23 1.61 -24.58
C HIS A 393 -2.26 1.77 -25.75
N GLN A 394 -1.78 3.00 -26.01
CA GLN A 394 -1.05 3.35 -27.22
C GLN A 394 0.34 3.95 -26.97
N GLY A 395 0.77 4.03 -25.71
CA GLY A 395 2.12 4.49 -25.38
C GLY A 395 3.18 3.43 -25.65
N THR A 396 4.45 3.86 -25.63
CA THR A 396 5.62 3.03 -25.88
C THR A 396 6.10 2.25 -24.65
N LYS A 397 5.44 2.41 -23.51
CA LYS A 397 5.78 1.71 -22.25
C LYS A 397 4.88 0.50 -22.05
N LEU A 398 5.48 -0.61 -21.60
CA LEU A 398 4.71 -1.75 -21.11
C LEU A 398 4.38 -1.51 -19.63
N ILE A 399 3.08 -1.50 -19.32
CA ILE A 399 2.58 -1.23 -17.98
C ILE A 399 1.66 -2.38 -17.57
N PRO A 400 2.14 -3.36 -16.80
CA PRO A 400 1.27 -4.34 -16.17
C PRO A 400 0.28 -3.65 -15.23
N CYS A 401 -0.99 -4.07 -15.26
CA CYS A 401 -2.05 -3.42 -14.50
C CYS A 401 -2.81 -4.43 -13.64
N ASP A 402 -3.01 -4.11 -12.36
CA ASP A 402 -3.94 -4.79 -11.47
C ASP A 402 -5.27 -4.01 -11.47
N PHE A 403 -6.30 -4.58 -12.05
CA PHE A 403 -7.67 -4.06 -12.02
C PHE A 403 -8.41 -4.68 -10.84
N ILE A 404 -8.99 -3.87 -9.97
CA ILE A 404 -9.68 -4.33 -8.75
C ILE A 404 -11.11 -3.80 -8.76
N ALA A 405 -12.12 -4.66 -8.57
CA ALA A 405 -13.51 -4.23 -8.47
C ALA A 405 -14.31 -5.09 -7.49
N PRO A 406 -15.33 -4.53 -6.81
CA PRO A 406 -16.34 -5.33 -6.10
C PRO A 406 -17.45 -5.77 -7.05
N ALA A 407 -17.97 -6.98 -6.87
CA ALA A 407 -19.15 -7.43 -7.58
C ALA A 407 -20.45 -6.77 -7.05
N VAL A 408 -20.46 -6.45 -5.76
CA VAL A 408 -21.58 -5.78 -5.08
C VAL A 408 -21.15 -4.40 -4.60
N SER A 409 -21.96 -3.38 -4.93
CA SER A 409 -21.73 -1.99 -4.50
C SER A 409 -22.46 -1.67 -3.20
N HIS A 410 -21.83 -0.94 -2.30
CA HIS A 410 -22.50 -0.35 -1.13
C HIS A 410 -23.51 0.75 -1.47
N ASN A 411 -23.48 1.29 -2.68
CA ASN A 411 -24.37 2.35 -3.14
C ASN A 411 -25.09 1.92 -4.42
N PRO A 412 -26.18 1.15 -4.36
CA PRO A 412 -26.91 0.63 -5.51
C PRO A 412 -27.78 1.73 -6.14
N LEU A 413 -27.16 2.71 -6.80
CA LEU A 413 -27.81 3.81 -7.47
C LEU A 413 -28.08 3.44 -8.94
N SER A 414 -29.34 3.15 -9.29
CA SER A 414 -29.76 2.84 -10.66
C SER A 414 -28.78 1.88 -11.37
N ASP A 415 -28.23 2.27 -12.53
CA ASP A 415 -27.30 1.50 -13.35
C ASP A 415 -25.81 1.91 -13.18
N HIS A 416 -25.48 2.71 -12.18
CA HIS A 416 -24.11 3.21 -11.96
C HIS A 416 -23.09 2.08 -11.84
N HIS A 417 -23.39 1.05 -11.03
CA HIS A 417 -22.46 -0.06 -10.80
C HIS A 417 -22.27 -0.91 -12.06
N SER A 418 -23.34 -1.17 -12.81
CA SER A 418 -23.24 -1.90 -14.08
C SER A 418 -22.41 -1.13 -15.11
N LYS A 419 -22.54 0.20 -15.18
CA LYS A 419 -21.69 1.05 -16.02
C LYS A 419 -20.23 1.03 -15.57
N LEU A 420 -19.96 1.06 -14.27
CA LEU A 420 -18.60 0.96 -13.75
C LEU A 420 -17.97 -0.38 -14.11
N LEU A 421 -18.67 -1.48 -13.85
CA LEU A 421 -18.18 -2.83 -14.16
C LEU A 421 -18.05 -3.10 -15.66
N SER A 422 -18.95 -2.56 -16.50
CA SER A 422 -18.79 -2.66 -17.97
C SER A 422 -17.48 -2.04 -18.43
N ASN A 423 -17.05 -0.92 -17.83
CA ASN A 423 -15.75 -0.33 -18.10
C ASN A 423 -14.60 -1.19 -17.58
N PHE A 424 -14.71 -1.72 -16.36
CA PHE A 424 -13.72 -2.65 -15.79
C PHE A 424 -13.45 -3.84 -16.72
N PHE A 425 -14.50 -4.51 -17.22
CA PHE A 425 -14.35 -5.64 -18.14
C PHE A 425 -13.85 -5.20 -19.52
N ALA A 426 -14.41 -4.13 -20.07
CA ALA A 426 -14.05 -3.65 -21.39
C ALA A 426 -12.60 -3.18 -21.48
N GLN A 427 -12.06 -2.53 -20.43
CA GLN A 427 -10.69 -2.06 -20.45
C GLN A 427 -9.68 -3.22 -20.42
N THR A 428 -9.92 -4.25 -19.61
CA THR A 428 -9.03 -5.42 -19.57
C THR A 428 -9.10 -6.22 -20.88
N GLU A 429 -10.27 -6.28 -21.54
CA GLU A 429 -10.44 -6.88 -22.85
C GLU A 429 -9.71 -6.07 -23.94
N ALA A 430 -9.93 -4.76 -24.00
CA ALA A 430 -9.28 -3.88 -24.96
C ALA A 430 -7.75 -3.86 -24.84
N LEU A 431 -7.22 -3.89 -23.61
CA LEU A 431 -5.78 -3.95 -23.34
C LEU A 431 -5.18 -5.27 -23.84
N ALA A 432 -5.89 -6.38 -23.65
CA ALA A 432 -5.41 -7.71 -24.07
C ALA A 432 -5.47 -7.90 -25.59
N PHE A 433 -6.59 -7.56 -26.23
CA PHE A 433 -6.88 -7.93 -27.61
C PHE A 433 -6.66 -6.78 -28.61
N GLY A 434 -6.73 -5.54 -28.18
CA GLY A 434 -6.54 -4.38 -29.04
C GLY A 434 -7.62 -4.22 -30.12
N LYS A 435 -7.27 -3.52 -31.21
CA LYS A 435 -8.08 -3.36 -32.42
C LYS A 435 -7.15 -3.28 -33.62
N SER A 436 -7.21 -4.26 -34.53
CA SER A 436 -6.34 -4.32 -35.69
C SER A 436 -6.69 -3.25 -36.73
N ARG A 437 -5.76 -3.02 -37.66
CA ARG A 437 -5.95 -2.09 -38.78
C ARG A 437 -7.11 -2.50 -39.66
N GLU A 438 -7.28 -3.79 -39.95
CA GLU A 438 -8.36 -4.33 -40.77
C GLU A 438 -9.73 -4.02 -40.15
N VAL A 439 -9.86 -4.14 -38.83
CA VAL A 439 -11.11 -3.80 -38.12
C VAL A 439 -11.39 -2.29 -38.22
N VAL A 440 -10.36 -1.43 -38.05
CA VAL A 440 -10.50 0.02 -38.18
C VAL A 440 -10.93 0.40 -39.62
N GLU A 441 -10.32 -0.20 -40.64
CA GLU A 441 -10.64 0.04 -42.03
C GLU A 441 -12.06 -0.40 -42.36
N ALA A 442 -12.52 -1.54 -41.83
CA ALA A 442 -13.90 -2.02 -41.98
C ALA A 442 -14.92 -1.08 -41.30
N GLU A 443 -14.63 -0.56 -40.12
CA GLU A 443 -15.45 0.45 -39.43
C GLU A 443 -15.58 1.74 -40.27
N PHE A 444 -14.48 2.21 -40.87
CA PHE A 444 -14.49 3.38 -41.72
C PHE A 444 -15.28 3.16 -43.01
N ALA A 445 -15.12 1.99 -43.62
CA ALA A 445 -15.90 1.62 -44.80
C ALA A 445 -17.42 1.58 -44.49
N ALA A 446 -17.80 0.97 -43.36
CA ALA A 446 -19.18 0.97 -42.87
C ALA A 446 -19.73 2.38 -42.58
N ALA A 447 -18.86 3.31 -42.14
CA ALA A 447 -19.20 4.71 -41.91
C ALA A 447 -19.15 5.60 -43.17
N GLY A 448 -18.89 5.02 -44.37
CA GLY A 448 -18.81 5.74 -45.63
C GLY A 448 -17.67 6.75 -45.75
N LYS A 449 -16.56 6.55 -45.01
CA LYS A 449 -15.38 7.41 -45.07
C LYS A 449 -14.59 7.20 -46.35
N SER A 450 -13.91 8.26 -46.83
CA SER A 450 -13.08 8.17 -48.01
C SER A 450 -11.80 7.36 -47.77
N ALA A 451 -11.22 6.76 -48.81
CA ALA A 451 -9.94 6.06 -48.70
C ALA A 451 -8.81 6.98 -48.16
N LYS A 452 -8.85 8.27 -48.49
CA LYS A 452 -7.91 9.26 -47.96
C LYS A 452 -8.10 9.48 -46.46
N ASP A 453 -9.33 9.53 -45.96
CA ASP A 453 -9.61 9.64 -44.51
C ASP A 453 -9.14 8.40 -43.78
N VAL A 454 -9.34 7.19 -44.40
CA VAL A 454 -8.85 5.91 -43.85
C VAL A 454 -7.33 5.94 -43.71
N GLU A 455 -6.61 6.28 -44.78
CA GLU A 455 -5.14 6.30 -44.81
C GLU A 455 -4.59 7.29 -43.76
N HIS A 456 -5.21 8.46 -43.63
CA HIS A 456 -4.75 9.51 -42.74
C HIS A 456 -5.05 9.21 -41.25
N VAL A 457 -6.17 8.60 -40.91
CA VAL A 457 -6.65 8.46 -39.53
C VAL A 457 -6.50 7.04 -38.98
N ALA A 458 -6.57 5.99 -39.83
CA ALA A 458 -6.51 4.61 -39.38
C ALA A 458 -5.27 4.29 -38.50
N PRO A 459 -4.06 4.78 -38.80
CA PRO A 459 -2.89 4.49 -37.96
C PRO A 459 -3.07 4.92 -36.49
N PHE A 460 -3.85 5.98 -36.24
CA PHE A 460 -4.08 6.52 -34.89
C PHE A 460 -5.25 5.83 -34.16
N LYS A 461 -6.00 4.96 -34.83
CA LYS A 461 -7.13 4.20 -34.29
C LYS A 461 -6.84 2.71 -34.10
N VAL A 462 -5.65 2.28 -34.47
CA VAL A 462 -5.17 0.93 -34.18
C VAL A 462 -4.74 0.87 -32.72
N PHE A 463 -5.13 -0.19 -32.04
CA PHE A 463 -4.71 -0.53 -30.70
C PHE A 463 -3.95 -1.86 -30.78
N GLU A 464 -2.69 -1.84 -30.44
CA GLU A 464 -1.83 -3.04 -30.55
C GLU A 464 -2.31 -4.20 -29.67
N GLY A 465 -2.98 -3.87 -28.55
CA GLY A 465 -3.31 -4.87 -27.55
C GLY A 465 -2.07 -5.40 -26.85
N ASN A 466 -2.13 -6.67 -26.45
CA ASN A 466 -1.00 -7.39 -25.82
C ASN A 466 -0.45 -6.73 -24.54
N ARG A 467 -1.32 -5.94 -23.85
CA ARG A 467 -1.03 -5.24 -22.59
C ARG A 467 -1.52 -6.10 -21.44
N PRO A 468 -0.63 -6.53 -20.54
CA PRO A 468 -0.97 -7.50 -19.51
C PRO A 468 -1.82 -6.89 -18.40
N THR A 469 -2.81 -7.66 -17.94
CA THR A 469 -3.65 -7.28 -16.81
C THR A 469 -3.92 -8.46 -15.88
N ASN A 470 -3.99 -8.19 -14.58
CA ASN A 470 -4.66 -9.04 -13.61
C ASN A 470 -6.02 -8.42 -13.28
N SER A 471 -7.05 -9.23 -13.11
CA SER A 471 -8.37 -8.79 -12.64
C SER A 471 -8.65 -9.40 -11.27
N ILE A 472 -8.79 -8.57 -10.26
CA ILE A 472 -9.12 -8.98 -8.89
C ILE A 472 -10.56 -8.57 -8.62
N LEU A 473 -11.47 -9.56 -8.64
CA LEU A 473 -12.88 -9.34 -8.38
C LEU A 473 -13.18 -9.74 -6.93
N LEU A 474 -13.51 -8.77 -6.10
CA LEU A 474 -14.00 -8.99 -4.74
C LEU A 474 -15.51 -9.23 -4.79
N ARG A 475 -16.04 -10.10 -3.94
CA ARG A 475 -17.49 -10.23 -3.78
C ARG A 475 -18.11 -8.90 -3.37
N GLU A 476 -17.54 -8.27 -2.34
CA GLU A 476 -17.90 -6.96 -1.81
C GLU A 476 -16.70 -6.40 -1.05
N ILE A 477 -16.56 -5.07 -0.93
CA ILE A 477 -15.54 -4.46 -0.08
C ILE A 477 -16.06 -4.45 1.36
N THR A 478 -15.72 -5.49 2.11
CA THR A 478 -16.00 -5.63 3.54
C THR A 478 -14.70 -5.48 4.35
N PRO A 479 -14.77 -5.29 5.66
CA PRO A 479 -13.56 -5.35 6.49
C PRO A 479 -12.75 -6.63 6.28
N TYR A 480 -13.41 -7.78 6.14
CA TYR A 480 -12.74 -9.06 5.90
C TYR A 480 -12.05 -9.11 4.53
N SER A 481 -12.77 -8.81 3.45
CA SER A 481 -12.22 -8.90 2.10
C SER A 481 -11.11 -7.86 1.87
N LEU A 482 -11.22 -6.65 2.45
CA LEU A 482 -10.17 -5.64 2.42
C LEU A 482 -8.93 -6.11 3.20
N GLY A 483 -9.12 -6.70 4.38
CA GLY A 483 -8.01 -7.26 5.15
C GLY A 483 -7.26 -8.35 4.39
N ALA A 484 -7.97 -9.25 3.74
CA ALA A 484 -7.39 -10.29 2.88
C ALA A 484 -6.64 -9.68 1.68
N LEU A 485 -7.21 -8.67 1.03
CA LEU A 485 -6.58 -8.00 -0.12
C LEU A 485 -5.30 -7.26 0.28
N ILE A 486 -5.29 -6.55 1.40
CA ILE A 486 -4.08 -5.88 1.90
C ILE A 486 -2.99 -6.91 2.19
N ALA A 487 -3.31 -7.99 2.90
CA ALA A 487 -2.36 -9.05 3.21
C ALA A 487 -1.83 -9.77 1.96
N LEU A 488 -2.66 -9.93 0.92
CA LEU A 488 -2.24 -10.46 -0.38
C LEU A 488 -1.10 -9.61 -0.97
N TYR A 489 -1.26 -8.29 -1.01
CA TYR A 489 -0.22 -7.40 -1.53
C TYR A 489 1.01 -7.33 -0.63
N GLU A 490 0.86 -7.33 0.70
CA GLU A 490 2.00 -7.39 1.62
C GLU A 490 2.85 -8.65 1.39
N HIS A 491 2.20 -9.80 1.21
CA HIS A 491 2.89 -11.06 0.91
C HIS A 491 3.45 -11.13 -0.51
N LYS A 492 2.78 -10.52 -1.52
CA LYS A 492 3.33 -10.32 -2.87
C LYS A 492 4.66 -9.57 -2.80
N ILE A 493 4.70 -8.46 -2.06
CA ILE A 493 5.90 -7.62 -1.87
C ILE A 493 7.02 -8.41 -1.19
N PHE A 494 6.71 -9.12 -0.09
CA PHE A 494 7.67 -9.96 0.60
C PHE A 494 8.23 -11.07 -0.29
N THR A 495 7.38 -11.74 -1.06
CA THR A 495 7.77 -12.79 -2.00
C THR A 495 8.76 -12.27 -3.04
N GLN A 496 8.47 -11.10 -3.63
CA GLN A 496 9.38 -10.45 -4.58
C GLN A 496 10.73 -10.16 -3.94
N GLY A 497 10.76 -9.54 -2.76
CA GLY A 497 12.00 -9.23 -2.06
C GLY A 497 12.79 -10.47 -1.63
N ALA A 498 12.12 -11.55 -1.25
CA ALA A 498 12.75 -12.83 -0.91
C ALA A 498 13.44 -13.46 -2.12
N ILE A 499 12.74 -13.53 -3.27
CA ILE A 499 13.27 -14.07 -4.53
C ILE A 499 14.42 -13.18 -5.06
N LEU A 500 14.25 -11.86 -5.01
CA LEU A 500 15.24 -10.89 -5.48
C LEU A 500 16.40 -10.66 -4.48
N ASN A 501 16.50 -11.48 -3.45
CA ASN A 501 17.61 -11.47 -2.50
C ASN A 501 17.88 -10.10 -1.85
N ILE A 502 16.84 -9.32 -1.55
CA ILE A 502 16.96 -7.98 -0.93
C ILE A 502 16.35 -7.94 0.47
N PHE A 503 16.73 -6.94 1.28
CA PHE A 503 16.09 -6.69 2.57
C PHE A 503 14.84 -5.82 2.36
N THR A 504 13.67 -6.45 2.45
CA THR A 504 12.36 -5.82 2.19
C THR A 504 11.92 -4.88 3.32
N PHE A 505 12.41 -5.05 4.54
CA PHE A 505 11.80 -4.44 5.73
C PHE A 505 12.60 -3.32 6.38
N ASP A 506 13.77 -2.96 5.84
CA ASP A 506 14.50 -1.74 6.17
C ASP A 506 14.19 -0.59 5.19
N GLN A 507 14.73 0.62 5.46
CA GLN A 507 14.51 1.81 4.63
C GLN A 507 15.65 2.84 4.74
N TRP A 508 16.90 2.42 4.63
CA TRP A 508 18.07 3.29 4.75
C TRP A 508 18.09 4.47 3.76
N GLY A 509 17.45 4.31 2.59
CA GLY A 509 17.40 5.33 1.54
C GLY A 509 16.71 6.64 1.94
N VAL A 510 15.90 6.66 3.02
CA VAL A 510 15.22 7.87 3.50
C VAL A 510 16.02 8.64 4.56
N GLU A 511 17.19 8.14 5.01
CA GLU A 511 17.93 8.73 6.14
C GLU A 511 18.74 9.97 5.74
N LEU A 512 19.40 9.95 4.57
CA LEU A 512 20.28 11.04 4.13
C LEU A 512 19.52 12.37 4.00
N GLY A 513 18.33 12.36 3.41
CA GLY A 513 17.51 13.56 3.25
C GLY A 513 17.16 14.20 4.60
N LYS A 514 16.84 13.39 5.63
CA LYS A 514 16.54 13.88 6.98
C LYS A 514 17.78 14.51 7.64
N GLN A 515 18.97 13.88 7.48
CA GLN A 515 20.21 14.43 8.02
C GLN A 515 20.53 15.80 7.41
N LEU A 516 20.37 15.94 6.09
CA LEU A 516 20.59 17.21 5.40
C LEU A 516 19.54 18.26 5.80
N ALA A 517 18.26 17.88 5.91
CA ALA A 517 17.20 18.79 6.35
C ALA A 517 17.46 19.35 7.74
N ASN A 518 17.89 18.52 8.69
CA ASN A 518 18.26 18.95 10.04
C ASN A 518 19.46 19.90 10.06
N ARG A 519 20.37 19.78 9.10
CA ARG A 519 21.51 20.72 8.95
C ARG A 519 21.06 22.04 8.33
N ILE A 520 20.16 22.01 7.35
CA ILE A 520 19.67 23.21 6.63
C ILE A 520 18.70 24.02 7.50
N LEU A 521 17.89 23.39 8.34
CA LEU A 521 16.85 24.09 9.11
C LEU A 521 17.35 25.30 9.89
N PRO A 522 18.41 25.23 10.72
CA PRO A 522 18.94 26.41 11.44
C PRO A 522 19.51 27.46 10.49
N GLU A 523 19.95 27.08 9.28
CA GLU A 523 20.42 28.03 8.28
C GLU A 523 19.28 28.86 7.68
N LEU A 524 18.06 28.34 7.65
CA LEU A 524 16.86 29.06 7.21
C LEU A 524 16.38 30.09 8.24
N GLU A 525 16.71 29.94 9.52
CA GLU A 525 16.19 30.78 10.62
C GLU A 525 16.93 32.11 10.78
N ASN A 526 18.07 32.27 10.12
CA ASN A 526 18.88 33.50 10.18
C ASN A 526 18.94 34.20 8.80
N ASP A 527 19.50 35.43 8.76
CA ASP A 527 19.61 36.23 7.53
C ASP A 527 21.02 36.16 6.89
N SER A 528 21.94 35.36 7.43
CA SER A 528 23.29 35.22 6.88
C SER A 528 23.26 34.55 5.51
N THR A 529 24.12 35.00 4.61
CA THR A 529 24.32 34.33 3.32
C THR A 529 24.92 32.95 3.54
N ILE A 530 24.38 31.93 2.87
CA ILE A 530 24.82 30.54 2.96
C ILE A 530 25.73 30.21 1.77
N ASP A 531 26.87 29.57 2.08
CA ASP A 531 27.90 29.10 1.14
C ASP A 531 28.43 27.69 1.49
N SER A 532 27.78 27.01 2.45
CA SER A 532 28.19 25.72 3.03
C SER A 532 27.76 24.49 2.23
N HIS A 533 26.96 24.69 1.16
CA HIS A 533 26.42 23.65 0.29
C HIS A 533 26.93 23.81 -1.14
N ASP A 534 26.41 22.97 -2.06
CA ASP A 534 26.61 23.18 -3.49
C ASP A 534 25.94 24.50 -3.97
N SER A 535 26.36 24.97 -5.16
CA SER A 535 25.91 26.27 -5.68
C SER A 535 24.40 26.38 -5.88
N SER A 536 23.70 25.27 -6.18
CA SER A 536 22.26 25.24 -6.35
C SER A 536 21.54 25.37 -5.00
N THR A 537 21.93 24.57 -4.02
CA THR A 537 21.35 24.59 -2.66
C THR A 537 21.58 25.95 -2.00
N ASN A 538 22.82 26.49 -2.05
CA ASN A 538 23.14 27.83 -1.57
C ASN A 538 22.29 28.90 -2.26
N GLY A 539 22.18 28.83 -3.58
CA GLY A 539 21.39 29.76 -4.37
C GLY A 539 19.92 29.78 -4.00
N LEU A 540 19.32 28.59 -3.81
CA LEU A 540 17.91 28.45 -3.43
C LEU A 540 17.66 28.95 -2.00
N ILE A 541 18.50 28.59 -1.03
CA ILE A 541 18.39 29.08 0.36
C ILE A 541 18.50 30.59 0.42
N ASN A 542 19.51 31.18 -0.22
CA ASN A 542 19.70 32.63 -0.22
C ASN A 542 18.57 33.36 -0.94
N ARG A 543 18.01 32.79 -2.01
CA ARG A 543 16.84 33.34 -2.69
C ARG A 543 15.58 33.28 -1.83
N PHE A 544 15.34 32.14 -1.16
CA PHE A 544 14.24 32.01 -0.19
C PHE A 544 14.32 33.08 0.89
N LYS A 545 15.50 33.27 1.50
CA LYS A 545 15.71 34.31 2.52
C LYS A 545 15.40 35.72 1.98
N ALA A 546 15.81 36.02 0.74
CA ALA A 546 15.53 37.31 0.12
C ALA A 546 14.04 37.55 -0.20
N TRP A 547 13.27 36.48 -0.40
CA TRP A 547 11.83 36.57 -0.75
C TRP A 547 10.88 36.53 0.44
N ARG A 548 11.29 35.92 1.57
CA ARG A 548 10.44 35.81 2.77
C ARG A 548 10.30 37.14 3.53
N ASN A 549 11.19 38.10 3.30
CA ASN A 549 11.18 39.48 3.80
C ASN A 549 10.50 40.38 2.76
#